data_1cfa99471a724945e3d1716941f2100b
#
_entry.id   1cfa99471a724945e3d1716941f2100b
#
_cell.length_a   1.000
_cell.length_b   1.000
_cell.length_c   1.000
_cell.angle_alpha   90.00
_cell.angle_beta   90.00
_cell.angle_gamma   90.00
#
_symmetry.space_group_name_H-M   'P 1'
#
loop_
_entity.id
_entity.type
_entity.pdbx_description
1 polymer ?
#
loop_
_entity_poly.entity_id
_entity_poly.type
_entity_poly.pdbx_seq_one_letter_code
_entity_poly.pdbx_strand_id
1 'polypeptide(L)'
;MCLRMNERGNMKIKRLLTAVLAAMCAATALAFCGCGKTKENVVIYSAAEDYRIEHIRKRMEEQFPDYNVTIEYMTTGELAAKLIAEGKNTGCDIIYDLEYNYMLKLDEAGGLADVSALCNESDFCDDTIISKNFVPTYRNGGAIILNVGLLKEKGVAEPESYADLLKPEYKGLISMPNPKSSGTGYMFCKALVNEWGEDKALEYFDKLSENILSYTSSGSGPINALIMKEAAIGLGMTPQAVTKINEGQTELKIKYFEEGSPYCLYGQSIISGKENREAVKEVFSFLSGKLTEENTEKFCPEKIYKTKTFDVPNYPAEIKYADMSGDTLQAKEAFLEKWKY
;
A
#
# COMPACT_ATOMS: atom_id res chain seq x y z
N MET A 1 -52.53 -22.63 -72.55
CA MET A 1 -51.12 -22.27 -72.63
C MET A 1 -50.78 -21.05 -71.75
N CYS A 2 -51.45 -20.86 -70.64
CA CYS A 2 -51.30 -19.63 -69.80
C CYS A 2 -50.89 -19.88 -68.31
N LEU A 3 -50.60 -21.11 -67.89
CA LEU A 3 -50.31 -21.40 -66.48
C LEU A 3 -48.78 -21.66 -66.19
N ARG A 4 -47.95 -21.74 -67.23
CA ARG A 4 -46.46 -22.04 -67.02
C ARG A 4 -45.62 -20.79 -66.97
N MET A 5 -46.12 -19.58 -67.24
CA MET A 5 -45.27 -18.38 -67.21
C MET A 5 -45.18 -17.70 -65.83
N ASN A 6 -46.10 -18.00 -64.91
CA ASN A 6 -46.13 -17.33 -63.60
C ASN A 6 -45.21 -17.99 -62.54
N GLU A 7 -44.87 -19.26 -62.68
CA GLU A 7 -43.98 -19.96 -61.73
C GLU A 7 -42.51 -19.58 -61.88
N ARG A 8 -42.03 -19.28 -63.09
CA ARG A 8 -40.65 -18.86 -63.32
C ARG A 8 -40.32 -17.47 -62.79
N GLY A 9 -41.30 -16.57 -62.81
CA GLY A 9 -41.16 -15.22 -62.22
C GLY A 9 -41.05 -15.29 -60.70
N ASN A 10 -41.90 -16.06 -60.05
CA ASN A 10 -41.93 -16.24 -58.60
C ASN A 10 -40.63 -16.94 -58.06
N MET A 11 -40.05 -17.84 -58.84
CA MET A 11 -38.81 -18.53 -58.46
C MET A 11 -37.58 -17.63 -58.55
N LYS A 12 -37.54 -16.71 -59.50
CA LYS A 12 -36.45 -15.69 -59.63
C LYS A 12 -36.52 -14.66 -58.50
N ILE A 13 -37.72 -14.18 -58.13
CA ILE A 13 -37.94 -13.26 -57.02
C ILE A 13 -37.60 -13.90 -55.67
N LYS A 14 -38.01 -15.17 -55.45
CA LYS A 14 -37.63 -15.92 -54.22
C LYS A 14 -36.11 -16.09 -54.10
N ARG A 15 -35.40 -16.43 -55.18
CA ARG A 15 -33.93 -16.57 -55.19
C ARG A 15 -33.23 -15.24 -54.96
N LEU A 16 -33.77 -14.13 -55.50
CA LEU A 16 -33.23 -12.78 -55.26
C LEU A 16 -33.42 -12.36 -53.79
N LEU A 17 -34.59 -12.59 -53.23
CA LEU A 17 -34.87 -12.32 -51.80
C LEU A 17 -34.00 -13.17 -50.86
N THR A 18 -33.78 -14.45 -51.18
CA THR A 18 -32.90 -15.31 -50.38
C THR A 18 -31.44 -14.88 -50.47
N ALA A 19 -30.97 -14.41 -51.64
CA ALA A 19 -29.60 -13.92 -51.78
C ALA A 19 -29.40 -12.56 -51.08
N VAL A 20 -30.40 -11.68 -51.05
CA VAL A 20 -30.33 -10.40 -50.31
C VAL A 20 -30.41 -10.65 -48.81
N LEU A 21 -31.21 -11.61 -48.32
CA LEU A 21 -31.25 -11.99 -46.91
C LEU A 21 -29.92 -12.61 -46.43
N ALA A 22 -29.34 -13.48 -47.27
CA ALA A 22 -28.03 -14.10 -46.99
C ALA A 22 -26.89 -13.06 -46.99
N ALA A 23 -26.92 -12.06 -47.88
CA ALA A 23 -25.95 -10.96 -47.90
C ALA A 23 -26.14 -10.01 -46.69
N MET A 24 -27.37 -9.74 -46.24
CA MET A 24 -27.61 -8.98 -44.99
C MET A 24 -27.16 -9.73 -43.76
N CYS A 25 -27.37 -11.06 -43.65
CA CYS A 25 -26.87 -11.87 -42.55
C CYS A 25 -25.33 -11.96 -42.56
N ALA A 26 -24.67 -12.01 -43.71
CA ALA A 26 -23.21 -11.97 -43.81
C ALA A 26 -22.62 -10.59 -43.44
N ALA A 27 -23.31 -9.49 -43.83
CA ALA A 27 -22.89 -8.14 -43.45
C ALA A 27 -23.10 -7.84 -41.95
N THR A 28 -24.13 -8.39 -41.31
CA THR A 28 -24.32 -8.29 -39.84
C THR A 28 -23.34 -9.17 -39.07
N ALA A 29 -22.94 -10.33 -39.58
CA ALA A 29 -21.91 -11.17 -38.97
C ALA A 29 -20.51 -10.52 -39.02
N LEU A 30 -20.20 -9.77 -40.05
CA LEU A 30 -18.97 -8.98 -40.19
C LEU A 30 -18.95 -7.72 -39.31
N ALA A 31 -20.12 -7.14 -39.00
CA ALA A 31 -20.23 -5.98 -38.14
C ALA A 31 -20.12 -6.33 -36.62
N PHE A 32 -20.31 -7.60 -36.23
CA PHE A 32 -20.12 -8.09 -34.87
C PHE A 32 -18.73 -8.70 -34.61
N CYS A 33 -17.85 -8.80 -35.60
CA CYS A 33 -16.43 -9.03 -35.42
C CYS A 33 -15.67 -7.71 -35.18
N GLY A 34 -16.24 -6.81 -34.42
CA GLY A 34 -15.49 -5.80 -33.68
C GLY A 34 -14.74 -6.55 -32.58
N CYS A 35 -13.54 -7.05 -32.93
CA CYS A 35 -12.57 -7.60 -31.98
C CYS A 35 -12.14 -6.44 -31.07
N GLY A 36 -12.95 -6.09 -30.10
CA GLY A 36 -12.48 -5.41 -28.93
C GLY A 36 -11.45 -6.37 -28.30
N LYS A 37 -10.15 -6.10 -28.47
CA LYS A 37 -9.12 -6.82 -27.74
C LYS A 37 -9.57 -6.81 -26.28
N THR A 38 -9.84 -7.98 -25.70
CA THR A 38 -10.07 -8.09 -24.27
C THR A 38 -8.80 -7.59 -23.60
N LYS A 39 -8.93 -6.53 -22.82
CA LYS A 39 -7.80 -5.98 -22.08
C LYS A 39 -7.21 -7.07 -21.19
N GLU A 40 -5.90 -7.19 -21.15
CA GLU A 40 -5.24 -8.12 -20.24
C GLU A 40 -5.36 -7.59 -18.81
N ASN A 41 -5.75 -8.47 -17.87
CA ASN A 41 -5.90 -8.10 -16.47
C ASN A 41 -4.57 -8.23 -15.74
N VAL A 42 -4.24 -7.24 -14.92
CA VAL A 42 -3.14 -7.29 -13.95
C VAL A 42 -3.69 -6.93 -12.58
N VAL A 43 -3.50 -7.80 -11.61
CA VAL A 43 -4.02 -7.65 -10.24
C VAL A 43 -2.88 -7.31 -9.28
N ILE A 44 -2.97 -6.17 -8.64
CA ILE A 44 -2.02 -5.69 -7.63
C ILE A 44 -2.69 -5.79 -6.27
N TYR A 45 -2.07 -6.48 -5.32
CA TYR A 45 -2.46 -6.42 -3.91
C TYR A 45 -1.57 -5.43 -3.18
N SER A 46 -2.15 -4.53 -2.40
CA SER A 46 -1.44 -3.40 -1.80
C SER A 46 -1.87 -3.10 -0.36
N ALA A 47 -0.90 -2.76 0.47
CA ALA A 47 -1.13 -2.19 1.80
C ALA A 47 -0.85 -0.66 1.87
N ALA A 48 -0.65 -0.01 0.70
CA ALA A 48 -0.43 1.43 0.61
C ALA A 48 -1.68 2.23 1.06
N GLU A 49 -1.47 3.44 1.53
CA GLU A 49 -2.53 4.34 1.95
C GLU A 49 -3.37 4.81 0.74
N ASP A 50 -4.65 5.13 0.99
CA ASP A 50 -5.62 5.50 -0.04
C ASP A 50 -5.13 6.59 -0.99
N TYR A 51 -4.49 7.64 -0.47
CA TYR A 51 -3.99 8.76 -1.29
C TYR A 51 -2.85 8.34 -2.23
N ARG A 52 -2.03 7.34 -1.83
CA ARG A 52 -0.99 6.73 -2.67
C ARG A 52 -1.62 5.81 -3.71
N ILE A 53 -2.58 4.98 -3.32
CA ILE A 53 -3.32 4.09 -4.23
C ILE A 53 -4.05 4.89 -5.30
N GLU A 54 -4.69 6.02 -4.94
CA GLU A 54 -5.36 6.88 -5.90
C GLU A 54 -4.39 7.44 -6.95
N HIS A 55 -3.22 7.92 -6.50
CA HIS A 55 -2.16 8.37 -7.41
C HIS A 55 -1.69 7.24 -8.33
N ILE A 56 -1.40 6.06 -7.79
CA ILE A 56 -0.96 4.89 -8.56
C ILE A 56 -2.01 4.50 -9.59
N ARG A 57 -3.27 4.41 -9.21
CA ARG A 57 -4.37 4.04 -10.12
C ARG A 57 -4.45 5.01 -11.31
N LYS A 58 -4.42 6.30 -11.04
CA LYS A 58 -4.43 7.32 -12.09
C LYS A 58 -3.26 7.15 -13.06
N ARG A 59 -2.05 6.94 -12.54
CA ARG A 59 -0.85 6.75 -13.37
C ARG A 59 -0.89 5.46 -14.17
N MET A 60 -1.46 4.37 -13.62
CA MET A 60 -1.66 3.11 -14.33
C MET A 60 -2.64 3.28 -15.50
N GLU A 61 -3.77 3.97 -15.30
CA GLU A 61 -4.75 4.25 -16.35
C GLU A 61 -4.15 5.08 -17.49
N GLU A 62 -3.31 6.08 -17.15
CA GLU A 62 -2.61 6.91 -18.14
C GLU A 62 -1.55 6.14 -18.93
N GLN A 63 -0.78 5.27 -18.26
CA GLN A 63 0.35 4.55 -18.86
C GLN A 63 -0.09 3.31 -19.63
N PHE A 64 -1.12 2.61 -19.16
CA PHE A 64 -1.56 1.31 -19.66
C PHE A 64 -3.04 1.30 -20.05
N PRO A 65 -3.46 2.12 -21.04
CA PRO A 65 -4.88 2.20 -21.44
C PRO A 65 -5.41 0.89 -22.02
N ASP A 66 -4.52 0.01 -22.50
CA ASP A 66 -4.86 -1.31 -23.08
C ASP A 66 -4.89 -2.45 -22.06
N TYR A 67 -4.48 -2.20 -20.81
CA TYR A 67 -4.57 -3.16 -19.71
C TYR A 67 -5.72 -2.81 -18.77
N ASN A 68 -6.18 -3.79 -18.01
CA ASN A 68 -7.10 -3.61 -16.89
C ASN A 68 -6.32 -3.86 -15.59
N VAL A 69 -5.70 -2.80 -15.05
CA VAL A 69 -4.92 -2.87 -13.82
C VAL A 69 -5.84 -2.64 -12.62
N THR A 70 -5.99 -3.64 -11.78
CA THR A 70 -6.82 -3.58 -10.56
C THR A 70 -5.92 -3.54 -9.33
N ILE A 71 -6.20 -2.63 -8.40
CA ILE A 71 -5.49 -2.54 -7.12
C ILE A 71 -6.47 -2.87 -6.00
N GLU A 72 -6.19 -3.96 -5.27
CA GLU A 72 -6.96 -4.41 -4.11
C GLU A 72 -6.22 -4.00 -2.83
N TYR A 73 -6.86 -3.16 -2.03
CA TYR A 73 -6.34 -2.71 -0.75
C TYR A 73 -6.62 -3.72 0.36
N MET A 74 -5.62 -3.97 1.19
CA MET A 74 -5.72 -4.72 2.45
C MET A 74 -4.77 -4.12 3.48
N THR A 75 -5.05 -4.27 4.76
CA THR A 75 -4.06 -3.94 5.78
C THR A 75 -2.85 -4.88 5.67
N THR A 76 -1.69 -4.45 6.16
CA THR A 76 -0.43 -5.23 6.07
C THR A 76 -0.61 -6.66 6.57
N GLY A 77 -1.29 -6.84 7.70
CA GLY A 77 -1.52 -8.16 8.28
C GLY A 77 -2.49 -9.02 7.46
N GLU A 78 -3.56 -8.43 6.93
CA GLU A 78 -4.53 -9.11 6.05
C GLU A 78 -3.88 -9.53 4.74
N LEU A 79 -3.10 -8.63 4.13
CA LEU A 79 -2.37 -8.90 2.89
C LEU A 79 -1.39 -10.06 3.07
N ALA A 80 -0.59 -10.02 4.13
CA ALA A 80 0.34 -11.09 4.44
C ALA A 80 -0.36 -12.42 4.68
N ALA A 81 -1.40 -12.44 5.50
CA ALA A 81 -2.18 -13.65 5.79
C ALA A 81 -2.82 -14.25 4.54
N LYS A 82 -3.40 -13.40 3.68
CA LYS A 82 -4.01 -13.82 2.41
C LYS A 82 -2.97 -14.45 1.48
N LEU A 83 -1.85 -13.78 1.25
CA LEU A 83 -0.80 -14.28 0.36
C LEU A 83 -0.18 -15.60 0.87
N ILE A 84 0.04 -15.73 2.19
CA ILE A 84 0.55 -16.96 2.79
C ILE A 84 -0.47 -18.11 2.64
N ALA A 85 -1.76 -17.84 2.85
CA ALA A 85 -2.82 -18.85 2.74
C ALA A 85 -3.05 -19.31 1.29
N GLU A 86 -3.03 -18.39 0.34
CA GLU A 86 -3.26 -18.67 -1.09
C GLU A 86 -2.03 -19.28 -1.78
N GLY A 87 -0.82 -18.94 -1.31
CA GLY A 87 0.43 -19.40 -1.89
C GLY A 87 0.51 -19.12 -3.38
N LYS A 88 0.96 -20.12 -4.16
CA LYS A 88 1.10 -20.03 -5.63
C LYS A 88 -0.24 -19.96 -6.39
N ASN A 89 -1.35 -20.23 -5.72
CA ASN A 89 -2.69 -20.17 -6.33
C ASN A 89 -3.36 -18.79 -6.16
N THR A 90 -2.65 -17.82 -5.62
CA THR A 90 -3.18 -16.46 -5.45
C THR A 90 -3.63 -15.83 -6.76
N GLY A 91 -4.71 -15.05 -6.70
CA GLY A 91 -5.16 -14.17 -7.78
C GLY A 91 -4.28 -12.93 -7.98
N CYS A 92 -3.36 -12.66 -7.06
CA CYS A 92 -2.39 -11.56 -7.14
C CYS A 92 -1.36 -11.82 -8.25
N ASP A 93 -1.03 -10.79 -9.00
CA ASP A 93 0.10 -10.80 -9.93
C ASP A 93 1.30 -10.04 -9.35
N ILE A 94 1.05 -8.89 -8.72
CA ILE A 94 2.07 -7.98 -8.18
C ILE A 94 1.70 -7.63 -6.74
N ILE A 95 2.68 -7.75 -5.84
CA ILE A 95 2.59 -7.20 -4.48
C ILE A 95 3.15 -5.80 -4.51
N TYR A 96 2.41 -4.84 -3.96
CA TYR A 96 2.88 -3.48 -3.75
C TYR A 96 2.68 -3.04 -2.31
N ASP A 97 3.78 -2.61 -1.66
CA ASP A 97 3.75 -2.02 -0.33
C ASP A 97 3.44 -3.04 0.77
N LEU A 98 4.14 -4.18 0.76
CA LEU A 98 4.14 -5.12 1.87
C LEU A 98 5.42 -4.96 2.70
N GLU A 99 5.29 -4.97 4.03
CA GLU A 99 6.41 -4.86 4.97
C GLU A 99 7.46 -5.96 4.74
N TYR A 100 8.73 -5.61 4.84
CA TYR A 100 9.88 -6.45 4.48
C TYR A 100 9.92 -7.80 5.19
N ASN A 101 9.53 -7.89 6.46
CA ASN A 101 9.51 -9.18 7.17
C ASN A 101 8.55 -10.19 6.50
N TYR A 102 7.42 -9.72 5.98
CA TYR A 102 6.50 -10.56 5.23
C TYR A 102 6.99 -10.85 3.81
N MET A 103 7.66 -9.88 3.16
CA MET A 103 8.30 -10.11 1.86
C MET A 103 9.35 -11.21 1.97
N LEU A 104 10.20 -11.19 3.01
CA LEU A 104 11.18 -12.25 3.27
C LEU A 104 10.53 -13.61 3.49
N LYS A 105 9.45 -13.68 4.26
CA LYS A 105 8.70 -14.94 4.48
C LYS A 105 8.15 -15.52 3.17
N LEU A 106 7.59 -14.67 2.31
CA LEU A 106 7.09 -15.10 1.01
C LEU A 106 8.24 -15.54 0.09
N ASP A 107 9.37 -14.85 0.15
CA ASP A 107 10.57 -15.19 -0.60
C ASP A 107 11.16 -16.53 -0.19
N GLU A 108 11.35 -16.77 1.10
CA GLU A 108 11.80 -18.04 1.68
C GLU A 108 10.88 -19.22 1.29
N ALA A 109 9.57 -18.97 1.16
CA ALA A 109 8.59 -19.94 0.69
C ALA A 109 8.61 -20.15 -0.84
N GLY A 110 9.45 -19.40 -1.59
CA GLY A 110 9.50 -19.44 -3.05
C GLY A 110 8.26 -18.85 -3.71
N GLY A 111 7.57 -17.94 -3.02
CA GLY A 111 6.37 -17.25 -3.49
C GLY A 111 6.63 -16.05 -4.38
N LEU A 112 7.86 -15.54 -4.43
CA LEU A 112 8.26 -14.37 -5.21
C LEU A 112 9.10 -14.74 -6.42
N ALA A 113 8.97 -13.98 -7.50
CA ALA A 113 9.79 -14.11 -8.71
C ALA A 113 11.08 -13.30 -8.59
N ASP A 114 12.11 -13.68 -9.36
CA ASP A 114 13.31 -12.87 -9.55
C ASP A 114 12.96 -11.62 -10.36
N VAL A 115 13.05 -10.44 -9.76
CA VAL A 115 12.72 -9.15 -10.36
C VAL A 115 13.96 -8.32 -10.73
N SER A 116 15.16 -8.83 -10.51
CA SER A 116 16.43 -8.10 -10.71
C SER A 116 16.61 -7.59 -12.14
N ALA A 117 16.07 -8.30 -13.13
CA ALA A 117 16.12 -7.88 -14.54
C ALA A 117 15.07 -6.82 -14.92
N LEU A 118 14.09 -6.55 -14.05
CA LEU A 118 12.94 -5.67 -14.31
C LEU A 118 13.08 -4.31 -13.63
N CYS A 119 14.03 -4.15 -12.71
CA CYS A 119 14.30 -2.93 -11.97
C CYS A 119 15.80 -2.66 -11.90
N ASN A 120 16.18 -1.40 -11.68
CA ASN A 120 17.58 -1.04 -11.50
C ASN A 120 17.94 -1.02 -10.00
N GLU A 121 18.28 -2.20 -9.45
CA GLU A 121 18.66 -2.34 -8.04
C GLU A 121 19.81 -1.40 -7.62
N SER A 122 20.70 -1.03 -8.54
CA SER A 122 21.84 -0.15 -8.26
C SER A 122 21.43 1.28 -7.87
N ASP A 123 20.19 1.70 -8.16
CA ASP A 123 19.66 3.00 -7.78
C ASP A 123 19.30 3.08 -6.29
N PHE A 124 18.99 1.94 -5.68
CA PHE A 124 18.57 1.86 -4.28
C PHE A 124 19.74 1.77 -3.30
N CYS A 125 19.52 2.18 -2.06
CA CYS A 125 20.50 2.02 -0.99
C CYS A 125 20.78 0.54 -0.71
N ASP A 126 22.03 0.18 -0.42
CA ASP A 126 22.43 -1.21 -0.24
C ASP A 126 21.71 -1.88 0.94
N ASP A 127 21.39 -1.12 1.98
CA ASP A 127 20.64 -1.58 3.15
C ASP A 127 19.15 -1.86 2.86
N THR A 128 18.66 -1.46 1.69
CA THR A 128 17.27 -1.71 1.25
C THR A 128 17.14 -2.86 0.26
N ILE A 129 18.24 -3.31 -0.37
CA ILE A 129 18.27 -4.45 -1.28
C ILE A 129 18.82 -5.67 -0.54
N ILE A 130 17.91 -6.53 -0.07
CA ILE A 130 18.24 -7.72 0.72
C ILE A 130 17.84 -9.04 0.02
N SER A 131 17.18 -8.97 -1.12
CA SER A 131 16.82 -10.08 -2.00
C SER A 131 16.73 -9.59 -3.45
N LYS A 132 17.04 -10.48 -4.40
CA LYS A 132 16.79 -10.25 -5.84
C LYS A 132 15.31 -10.40 -6.23
N ASN A 133 14.47 -10.87 -5.31
CA ASN A 133 13.08 -11.21 -5.57
C ASN A 133 12.12 -10.09 -5.17
N PHE A 134 12.60 -9.02 -4.52
CA PHE A 134 11.79 -7.82 -4.23
C PHE A 134 12.65 -6.57 -4.07
N VAL A 135 12.06 -5.42 -4.31
CA VAL A 135 12.70 -4.11 -4.19
C VAL A 135 11.88 -3.17 -3.32
N PRO A 136 12.50 -2.12 -2.72
CA PRO A 136 11.77 -1.22 -1.85
C PRO A 136 10.71 -0.41 -2.59
N THR A 137 9.63 -0.07 -1.90
CA THR A 137 8.68 0.97 -2.28
C THR A 137 8.96 2.27 -1.55
N TYR A 138 9.17 2.21 -0.24
CA TYR A 138 9.52 3.36 0.59
C TYR A 138 9.98 2.93 1.98
N ARG A 139 10.58 3.90 2.70
CA ARG A 139 10.82 3.82 4.14
C ARG A 139 9.67 4.53 4.84
N ASN A 140 8.94 3.83 5.71
CA ASN A 140 7.84 4.40 6.47
C ASN A 140 8.34 4.85 7.84
N GLY A 141 8.50 6.14 8.04
CA GLY A 141 8.87 6.74 9.32
C GLY A 141 7.65 7.04 10.19
N GLY A 142 7.75 6.76 11.49
CA GLY A 142 6.72 7.03 12.48
C GLY A 142 7.00 8.30 13.29
N ALA A 143 5.93 8.93 13.75
CA ALA A 143 6.00 10.08 14.63
C ALA A 143 4.80 10.12 15.59
N ILE A 144 4.92 10.92 16.64
CA ILE A 144 3.79 11.33 17.46
C ILE A 144 3.14 12.52 16.76
N ILE A 145 1.91 12.35 16.33
CA ILE A 145 1.16 13.39 15.64
C ILE A 145 0.14 13.98 16.61
N LEU A 146 0.12 15.30 16.70
CA LEU A 146 -0.76 16.04 17.62
C LEU A 146 -1.79 16.83 16.81
N ASN A 147 -3.04 16.85 17.28
CA ASN A 147 -3.99 17.88 16.93
C ASN A 147 -3.91 18.96 18.03
N VAL A 148 -3.12 20.00 17.77
CA VAL A 148 -2.84 21.06 18.76
C VAL A 148 -4.07 21.90 19.07
N GLY A 149 -5.01 22.02 18.13
CA GLY A 149 -6.28 22.70 18.35
C GLY A 149 -7.14 21.96 19.38
N LEU A 150 -7.26 20.63 19.24
CA LEU A 150 -8.03 19.81 20.17
C LEU A 150 -7.37 19.72 21.55
N LEU A 151 -6.03 19.60 21.63
CA LEU A 151 -5.31 19.67 22.92
C LEU A 151 -5.60 20.96 23.66
N LYS A 152 -5.53 22.10 22.96
CA LYS A 152 -5.85 23.43 23.51
C LYS A 152 -7.31 23.53 23.96
N GLU A 153 -8.25 23.02 23.15
CA GLU A 153 -9.68 23.01 23.50
C GLU A 153 -9.95 22.24 24.81
N LYS A 154 -9.23 21.11 24.98
CA LYS A 154 -9.34 20.30 26.21
C LYS A 154 -8.51 20.81 27.38
N GLY A 155 -7.71 21.84 27.18
CA GLY A 155 -6.83 22.41 28.22
C GLY A 155 -5.69 21.48 28.63
N VAL A 156 -5.25 20.60 27.73
CA VAL A 156 -4.18 19.62 27.96
C VAL A 156 -2.91 20.07 27.25
N ALA A 157 -1.75 19.93 27.92
CA ALA A 157 -0.45 20.28 27.36
C ALA A 157 -0.05 19.30 26.25
N GLU A 158 0.86 19.72 25.36
CA GLU A 158 1.50 18.79 24.42
C GLU A 158 2.44 17.83 25.16
N PRO A 159 2.42 16.52 24.88
CA PRO A 159 3.37 15.58 25.47
C PRO A 159 4.80 15.80 24.93
N GLU A 160 5.81 15.61 25.77
CA GLU A 160 7.22 15.75 25.43
C GLU A 160 7.97 14.41 25.39
N SER A 161 7.35 13.34 25.86
CA SER A 161 7.96 12.00 25.96
C SER A 161 6.91 10.90 25.91
N TYR A 162 7.35 9.65 25.67
CA TYR A 162 6.49 8.48 25.85
C TYR A 162 5.95 8.36 27.28
N ALA A 163 6.74 8.75 28.30
CA ALA A 163 6.28 8.74 29.68
C ALA A 163 5.12 9.72 29.92
N ASP A 164 5.11 10.85 29.24
CA ASP A 164 4.00 11.80 29.34
C ASP A 164 2.69 11.20 28.83
N LEU A 165 2.72 10.35 27.79
CA LEU A 165 1.52 9.72 27.26
C LEU A 165 0.78 8.83 28.28
N LEU A 166 1.44 8.46 29.38
CA LEU A 166 0.83 7.69 30.48
C LEU A 166 0.07 8.57 31.49
N LYS A 167 0.17 9.90 31.39
CA LYS A 167 -0.52 10.80 32.33
C LYS A 167 -2.04 10.70 32.15
N PRO A 168 -2.81 10.76 33.24
CA PRO A 168 -4.25 10.57 33.19
C PRO A 168 -5.01 11.66 32.40
N GLU A 169 -4.40 12.82 32.17
CA GLU A 169 -4.95 13.90 31.36
C GLU A 169 -5.10 13.53 29.87
N TYR A 170 -4.38 12.51 29.39
CA TYR A 170 -4.48 12.01 28.02
C TYR A 170 -5.46 10.86 27.86
N LYS A 171 -6.19 10.49 28.91
CA LYS A 171 -7.14 9.38 28.89
C LYS A 171 -8.19 9.54 27.79
N GLY A 172 -8.26 8.55 26.89
CA GLY A 172 -9.18 8.56 25.75
C GLY A 172 -8.85 9.59 24.68
N LEU A 173 -7.61 10.12 24.66
CA LEU A 173 -7.17 11.09 23.64
C LEU A 173 -6.15 10.51 22.67
N ILE A 174 -5.69 9.27 22.87
CA ILE A 174 -4.61 8.67 22.08
C ILE A 174 -5.18 7.61 21.12
N SER A 175 -4.79 7.67 19.87
CA SER A 175 -5.05 6.63 18.87
C SER A 175 -3.74 6.01 18.42
N MET A 176 -3.71 4.67 18.32
CA MET A 176 -2.54 3.90 17.90
C MET A 176 -2.96 2.79 16.95
N PRO A 177 -2.18 2.45 15.89
CA PRO A 177 -2.47 1.29 15.09
C PRO A 177 -2.22 0.00 15.87
N ASN A 178 -3.09 -1.01 15.70
CA ASN A 178 -2.87 -2.31 16.33
C ASN A 178 -1.66 -3.02 15.69
N PRO A 179 -0.62 -3.40 16.43
CA PRO A 179 0.58 -4.04 15.88
C PRO A 179 0.32 -5.40 15.24
N LYS A 180 -0.80 -6.08 15.57
CA LYS A 180 -1.19 -7.35 14.92
C LYS A 180 -1.64 -7.18 13.47
N SER A 181 -2.25 -6.04 13.14
CA SER A 181 -2.79 -5.78 11.80
C SER A 181 -1.99 -4.75 11.01
N SER A 182 -1.18 -3.92 11.69
CA SER A 182 -0.47 -2.79 11.09
C SER A 182 1.04 -2.86 11.33
N GLY A 183 1.83 -2.79 10.24
CA GLY A 183 3.28 -2.61 10.33
C GLY A 183 3.66 -1.32 11.06
N THR A 184 2.90 -0.24 10.85
CA THR A 184 3.08 1.03 11.58
C THR A 184 2.89 0.84 13.10
N GLY A 185 1.89 0.07 13.52
CA GLY A 185 1.71 -0.24 14.94
C GLY A 185 2.92 -1.01 15.51
N TYR A 186 3.38 -2.02 14.77
CA TYR A 186 4.50 -2.83 15.21
C TYR A 186 5.83 -2.07 15.26
N MET A 187 6.12 -1.15 14.34
CA MET A 187 7.38 -0.40 14.38
C MET A 187 7.54 0.44 15.66
N PHE A 188 6.46 1.00 16.21
CA PHE A 188 6.51 1.66 17.52
C PHE A 188 6.86 0.68 18.64
N CYS A 189 6.28 -0.53 18.61
CA CYS A 189 6.61 -1.57 19.58
C CYS A 189 8.07 -1.96 19.48
N LYS A 190 8.57 -2.23 18.27
CA LYS A 190 9.96 -2.64 18.03
C LYS A 190 10.97 -1.61 18.49
N ALA A 191 10.73 -0.32 18.20
CA ALA A 191 11.63 0.74 18.66
C ALA A 191 11.75 0.78 20.19
N LEU A 192 10.62 0.69 20.90
CA LEU A 192 10.62 0.71 22.36
C LEU A 192 11.20 -0.59 22.96
N VAL A 193 11.01 -1.74 22.30
CA VAL A 193 11.68 -3.00 22.69
C VAL A 193 13.21 -2.85 22.58
N ASN A 194 13.70 -2.25 21.50
CA ASN A 194 15.15 -2.05 21.34
C ASN A 194 15.72 -1.03 22.33
N GLU A 195 14.98 0.03 22.64
CA GLU A 195 15.44 1.09 23.54
C GLU A 195 15.37 0.66 25.03
N TRP A 196 14.29 -0.02 25.43
CA TRP A 196 14.03 -0.28 26.86
C TRP A 196 14.11 -1.76 27.25
N GLY A 197 14.14 -2.67 26.30
CA GLY A 197 13.94 -4.11 26.49
C GLY A 197 12.47 -4.50 26.46
N GLU A 198 12.20 -5.77 26.09
CA GLU A 198 10.85 -6.27 25.79
C GLU A 198 9.89 -6.15 27.00
N ASP A 199 10.33 -6.55 28.19
CA ASP A 199 9.47 -6.53 29.36
C ASP A 199 8.99 -5.11 29.72
N LYS A 200 9.90 -4.13 29.65
CA LYS A 200 9.55 -2.73 29.91
C LYS A 200 8.66 -2.14 28.83
N ALA A 201 8.89 -2.51 27.57
CA ALA A 201 8.05 -2.06 26.46
C ALA A 201 6.63 -2.62 26.60
N LEU A 202 6.46 -3.90 26.94
CA LEU A 202 5.15 -4.50 27.19
C LEU A 202 4.45 -3.85 28.38
N GLU A 203 5.17 -3.62 29.50
CA GLU A 203 4.62 -2.91 30.67
C GLU A 203 4.16 -1.48 30.31
N TYR A 204 4.96 -0.78 29.48
CA TYR A 204 4.60 0.54 29.00
C TYR A 204 3.30 0.52 28.19
N PHE A 205 3.18 -0.40 27.21
CA PHE A 205 1.96 -0.51 26.40
C PHE A 205 0.74 -0.96 27.23
N ASP A 206 0.92 -1.80 28.25
CA ASP A 206 -0.14 -2.15 29.20
C ASP A 206 -0.67 -0.89 29.90
N LYS A 207 0.21 0.01 30.37
CA LYS A 207 -0.18 1.29 30.96
C LYS A 207 -0.77 2.26 29.93
N LEU A 208 -0.17 2.35 28.75
CA LEU A 208 -0.64 3.23 27.68
C LEU A 208 -2.06 2.88 27.24
N SER A 209 -2.43 1.59 27.30
CA SER A 209 -3.76 1.11 26.91
C SER A 209 -4.88 1.78 27.68
N GLU A 210 -4.63 2.25 28.91
CA GLU A 210 -5.62 2.97 29.74
C GLU A 210 -5.96 4.37 29.17
N ASN A 211 -5.05 4.94 28.36
CA ASN A 211 -5.21 6.24 27.71
C ASN A 211 -5.60 6.13 26.22
N ILE A 212 -5.52 4.92 25.66
CA ILE A 212 -5.90 4.69 24.27
C ILE A 212 -7.41 4.82 24.08
N LEU A 213 -7.81 5.68 23.13
CA LEU A 213 -9.19 5.77 22.65
C LEU A 213 -9.54 4.56 21.77
N SER A 214 -8.64 4.25 20.83
CA SER A 214 -8.86 3.17 19.87
C SER A 214 -7.55 2.63 19.33
N TYR A 215 -7.51 1.29 19.16
CA TYR A 215 -6.52 0.60 18.34
C TYR A 215 -7.09 0.45 16.93
N THR A 216 -6.48 1.14 15.96
CA THR A 216 -6.95 1.11 14.57
C THR A 216 -6.37 -0.07 13.80
N SER A 217 -7.10 -0.61 12.82
CA SER A 217 -6.65 -1.74 12.01
C SER A 217 -5.54 -1.39 11.01
N SER A 218 -5.45 -0.12 10.60
CA SER A 218 -4.46 0.38 9.65
C SER A 218 -3.56 1.45 10.25
N GLY A 219 -2.37 1.64 9.65
CA GLY A 219 -1.43 2.70 10.03
C GLY A 219 -1.96 4.12 9.82
N SER A 220 -2.90 4.30 8.90
CA SER A 220 -3.53 5.60 8.60
C SER A 220 -4.60 6.02 9.62
N GLY A 221 -5.12 5.06 10.40
CA GLY A 221 -6.23 5.30 11.32
C GLY A 221 -6.00 6.42 12.33
N PRO A 222 -4.86 6.48 13.04
CA PRO A 222 -4.61 7.52 14.03
C PRO A 222 -4.72 8.93 13.47
N ILE A 223 -4.11 9.22 12.33
CA ILE A 223 -4.17 10.56 11.73
C ILE A 223 -5.60 10.90 11.29
N ASN A 224 -6.33 9.93 10.77
CA ASN A 224 -7.74 10.11 10.43
C ASN A 224 -8.57 10.47 11.68
N ALA A 225 -8.33 9.80 12.81
CA ALA A 225 -8.99 10.12 14.09
C ALA A 225 -8.65 11.54 14.59
N LEU A 226 -7.40 12.01 14.35
CA LEU A 226 -7.01 13.38 14.68
C LEU A 226 -7.75 14.41 13.81
N ILE A 227 -7.86 14.16 12.51
CA ILE A 227 -8.59 15.03 11.57
C ILE A 227 -10.07 15.12 11.94
N MET A 228 -10.67 14.00 12.34
CA MET A 228 -12.06 13.93 12.79
C MET A 228 -12.27 14.51 14.20
N LYS A 229 -11.19 14.93 14.89
CA LYS A 229 -11.18 15.41 16.28
C LYS A 229 -11.71 14.38 17.27
N GLU A 230 -11.58 13.10 16.97
CA GLU A 230 -11.89 11.98 17.86
C GLU A 230 -10.75 11.74 18.87
N ALA A 231 -9.50 11.85 18.39
CA ALA A 231 -8.29 11.77 19.20
C ALA A 231 -7.47 13.06 19.05
N ALA A 232 -6.64 13.36 20.05
CA ALA A 232 -5.76 14.51 20.04
C ALA A 232 -4.29 14.15 19.78
N ILE A 233 -3.94 12.87 20.01
CA ILE A 233 -2.59 12.32 19.88
C ILE A 233 -2.67 11.04 19.05
N GLY A 234 -1.82 10.91 18.05
CA GLY A 234 -1.72 9.73 17.21
C GLY A 234 -0.30 9.18 17.16
N LEU A 235 -0.11 7.89 17.37
CA LEU A 235 1.10 7.20 16.98
C LEU A 235 0.93 6.90 15.47
N GLY A 236 1.49 7.73 14.61
CA GLY A 236 1.15 7.73 13.18
C GLY A 236 2.36 7.80 12.27
N MET A 237 2.09 7.92 10.98
CA MET A 237 3.11 7.96 9.92
C MET A 237 3.48 9.41 9.57
N THR A 238 4.78 9.71 9.58
CA THR A 238 5.29 11.03 9.14
C THR A 238 4.81 11.41 7.73
N PRO A 239 4.92 10.54 6.69
CA PRO A 239 4.49 10.88 5.34
C PRO A 239 2.99 11.24 5.25
N GLN A 240 2.12 10.50 5.95
CA GLN A 240 0.70 10.80 5.95
C GLN A 240 0.40 12.13 6.65
N ALA A 241 1.05 12.40 7.79
CA ALA A 241 0.88 13.65 8.51
C ALA A 241 1.27 14.85 7.64
N VAL A 242 2.44 14.78 6.97
CA VAL A 242 2.91 15.80 6.04
C VAL A 242 1.93 16.00 4.88
N THR A 243 1.46 14.91 4.28
CA THR A 243 0.45 14.99 3.21
C THR A 243 -0.80 15.75 3.68
N LYS A 244 -1.30 15.42 4.88
CA LYS A 244 -2.49 16.09 5.44
C LYS A 244 -2.24 17.54 5.82
N ILE A 245 -1.06 17.89 6.32
CA ILE A 245 -0.65 19.28 6.55
C ILE A 245 -0.63 20.05 5.24
N ASN A 246 -0.05 19.48 4.17
CA ASN A 246 -0.01 20.07 2.83
C ASN A 246 -1.40 20.22 2.19
N GLU A 247 -2.35 19.35 2.55
CA GLU A 247 -3.77 19.46 2.18
C GLU A 247 -4.57 20.47 3.01
N GLY A 248 -3.94 21.17 3.97
CA GLY A 248 -4.54 22.25 4.75
C GLY A 248 -4.93 21.88 6.18
N GLN A 249 -4.54 20.70 6.70
CA GLN A 249 -4.78 20.31 8.10
C GLN A 249 -3.74 20.99 9.02
N THR A 250 -3.84 22.30 9.19
CA THR A 250 -2.84 23.15 9.88
C THR A 250 -2.82 22.95 11.41
N GLU A 251 -3.81 22.26 11.98
CA GLU A 251 -3.82 21.90 13.40
C GLU A 251 -2.98 20.64 13.71
N LEU A 252 -2.51 19.92 12.67
CA LEU A 252 -1.62 18.80 12.86
C LEU A 252 -0.18 19.27 13.09
N LYS A 253 0.49 18.67 14.08
CA LYS A 253 1.90 18.90 14.40
C LYS A 253 2.62 17.57 14.53
N ILE A 254 3.78 17.45 13.86
CA ILE A 254 4.66 16.27 13.93
C ILE A 254 5.64 16.49 15.08
N LYS A 255 5.81 15.46 15.92
CA LYS A 255 6.73 15.46 17.05
C LYS A 255 7.51 14.16 17.13
N TYR A 256 8.80 14.25 17.39
CA TYR A 256 9.64 13.11 17.71
C TYR A 256 10.06 13.18 19.17
N PHE A 257 10.03 12.05 19.86
CA PHE A 257 10.56 11.93 21.21
C PHE A 257 12.05 11.52 21.18
N GLU A 258 12.69 11.47 22.34
CA GLU A 258 14.12 11.21 22.46
C GLU A 258 14.54 9.88 21.86
N GLU A 259 13.69 8.87 21.93
CA GLU A 259 13.90 7.52 21.40
C GLU A 259 14.03 7.52 19.86
N GLY A 260 13.57 8.57 19.21
CA GLY A 260 13.66 8.75 17.76
C GLY A 260 12.43 8.26 17.00
N SER A 261 12.47 8.42 15.68
CA SER A 261 11.44 7.98 14.75
C SER A 261 11.58 6.47 14.51
N PRO A 262 10.59 5.65 14.89
CA PRO A 262 10.58 4.27 14.43
C PRO A 262 10.38 4.22 12.93
N TYR A 263 10.89 3.19 12.26
CA TYR A 263 10.66 3.02 10.82
C TYR A 263 10.58 1.56 10.41
N CYS A 264 9.99 1.30 9.27
CA CYS A 264 10.07 0.02 8.59
C CYS A 264 10.16 0.21 7.07
N LEU A 265 10.68 -0.80 6.37
CA LEU A 265 10.75 -0.82 4.92
C LEU A 265 9.54 -1.59 4.38
N TYR A 266 9.03 -1.09 3.26
CA TYR A 266 8.01 -1.75 2.46
C TYR A 266 8.56 -2.08 1.09
N GLY A 267 8.09 -3.18 0.52
CA GLY A 267 8.59 -3.70 -0.75
C GLY A 267 7.50 -4.06 -1.74
N GLN A 268 7.96 -4.37 -2.94
CA GLN A 268 7.15 -4.79 -4.07
C GLN A 268 7.82 -5.92 -4.82
N SER A 269 7.00 -6.80 -5.41
CA SER A 269 7.47 -7.96 -6.17
C SER A 269 6.40 -8.48 -7.11
N ILE A 270 6.79 -9.39 -7.98
CA ILE A 270 5.90 -10.23 -8.77
C ILE A 270 5.73 -11.58 -8.05
N ILE A 271 4.53 -12.12 -8.04
CA ILE A 271 4.26 -13.50 -7.57
C ILE A 271 4.95 -14.51 -8.49
N SER A 272 5.62 -15.51 -7.91
CA SER A 272 6.32 -16.58 -8.63
C SER A 272 5.41 -17.27 -9.65
N GLY A 273 5.86 -17.35 -10.92
CA GLY A 273 5.11 -17.90 -12.05
C GLY A 273 4.29 -16.86 -12.84
N LYS A 274 4.13 -15.62 -12.33
CA LYS A 274 3.44 -14.52 -13.02
C LYS A 274 4.38 -13.65 -13.86
N GLU A 275 5.68 -13.73 -13.63
CA GLU A 275 6.74 -13.00 -14.33
C GLU A 275 6.86 -13.35 -15.82
N ASN A 276 6.20 -14.40 -16.28
CA ASN A 276 6.18 -14.79 -17.71
C ASN A 276 5.15 -14.01 -18.53
N ARG A 277 4.26 -13.25 -17.89
CA ARG A 277 3.25 -12.43 -18.54
C ARG A 277 3.81 -11.05 -18.85
N GLU A 278 3.74 -10.63 -20.14
CA GLU A 278 4.31 -9.36 -20.59
C GLU A 278 3.67 -8.17 -19.87
N ALA A 279 2.33 -8.14 -19.76
CA ALA A 279 1.61 -7.08 -19.06
C ALA A 279 2.05 -6.95 -17.59
N VAL A 280 2.33 -8.08 -16.91
CA VAL A 280 2.81 -8.06 -15.52
C VAL A 280 4.21 -7.46 -15.43
N LYS A 281 5.11 -7.82 -16.35
CA LYS A 281 6.47 -7.25 -16.40
C LYS A 281 6.47 -5.76 -16.67
N GLU A 282 5.69 -5.31 -17.66
CA GLU A 282 5.61 -3.89 -18.02
C GLU A 282 5.03 -3.05 -16.87
N VAL A 283 3.93 -3.52 -16.25
CA VAL A 283 3.31 -2.86 -15.09
C VAL A 283 4.28 -2.83 -13.92
N PHE A 284 4.97 -3.93 -13.62
CA PHE A 284 5.94 -3.96 -12.51
C PHE A 284 7.14 -3.06 -12.78
N SER A 285 7.71 -3.07 -13.97
CA SER A 285 8.85 -2.20 -14.31
C SER A 285 8.51 -0.72 -14.19
N PHE A 286 7.29 -0.32 -14.59
CA PHE A 286 6.82 1.05 -14.40
C PHE A 286 6.59 1.36 -12.92
N LEU A 287 6.00 0.42 -12.17
CA LEU A 287 5.70 0.55 -10.75
C LEU A 287 6.98 0.68 -9.92
N SER A 288 7.95 -0.24 -10.12
CA SER A 288 9.20 -0.29 -9.35
C SER A 288 10.21 0.79 -9.75
N GLY A 289 10.09 1.33 -10.96
CA GLY A 289 10.94 2.39 -11.48
C GLY A 289 10.31 3.77 -11.27
N LYS A 290 9.68 4.26 -12.35
CA LYS A 290 9.18 5.65 -12.41
C LYS A 290 8.15 5.98 -11.35
N LEU A 291 7.21 5.07 -11.10
CA LEU A 291 6.13 5.35 -10.17
C LEU A 291 6.57 5.34 -8.71
N THR A 292 7.51 4.46 -8.33
CA THR A 292 8.14 4.50 -7.00
C THR A 292 8.90 5.83 -6.80
N GLU A 293 9.59 6.33 -7.82
CA GLU A 293 10.25 7.64 -7.77
C GLU A 293 9.24 8.78 -7.59
N GLU A 294 8.17 8.82 -8.41
CA GLU A 294 7.10 9.81 -8.31
C GLU A 294 6.42 9.79 -6.91
N ASN A 295 6.21 8.60 -6.34
CA ASN A 295 5.67 8.47 -4.98
C ASN A 295 6.63 8.99 -3.91
N THR A 296 7.92 8.71 -4.07
CA THR A 296 8.96 9.20 -3.15
C THR A 296 9.04 10.73 -3.20
N GLU A 297 9.08 11.31 -4.40
CA GLU A 297 9.12 12.76 -4.62
C GLU A 297 7.88 13.46 -4.06
N LYS A 298 6.71 12.84 -4.18
CA LYS A 298 5.44 13.48 -3.84
C LYS A 298 5.04 13.32 -2.37
N PHE A 299 5.31 12.16 -1.78
CA PHE A 299 4.72 11.78 -0.51
C PHE A 299 5.74 11.41 0.58
N CYS A 300 6.86 10.79 0.22
CA CYS A 300 7.77 10.21 1.20
C CYS A 300 9.23 10.30 0.76
N PRO A 301 9.91 11.45 1.04
CA PRO A 301 11.29 11.69 0.62
C PRO A 301 12.33 10.92 1.45
N GLU A 302 11.91 10.06 2.38
CA GLU A 302 12.82 9.27 3.20
C GLU A 302 13.69 8.37 2.33
N LYS A 303 14.98 8.32 2.67
CA LYS A 303 16.00 7.80 1.77
C LYS A 303 15.85 6.31 1.49
N ILE A 304 15.54 5.96 0.25
CA ILE A 304 15.65 4.61 -0.32
C ILE A 304 16.59 4.57 -1.53
N TYR A 305 16.93 5.72 -2.12
CA TYR A 305 17.84 5.84 -3.27
C TYR A 305 19.24 6.28 -2.85
N LYS A 306 20.29 5.81 -3.55
CA LYS A 306 21.69 6.18 -3.29
C LYS A 306 21.96 7.65 -3.61
N THR A 307 21.50 8.12 -4.76
CA THR A 307 21.88 9.41 -5.35
C THR A 307 20.73 10.40 -5.49
N LYS A 308 19.48 9.94 -5.36
CA LYS A 308 18.29 10.81 -5.48
C LYS A 308 17.88 11.32 -4.10
N THR A 309 17.62 12.62 -4.02
CA THR A 309 17.04 13.29 -2.86
C THR A 309 15.82 14.07 -3.30
N PHE A 310 14.80 14.12 -2.49
CA PHE A 310 13.53 14.75 -2.79
C PHE A 310 13.19 15.74 -1.69
N ASP A 311 12.53 16.84 -2.05
CA ASP A 311 12.08 17.88 -1.12
C ASP A 311 10.56 17.94 -1.15
N VAL A 312 9.93 17.48 -0.07
CA VAL A 312 8.49 17.55 0.12
C VAL A 312 8.19 18.68 1.10
N PRO A 313 7.35 19.65 0.75
CA PRO A 313 6.99 20.73 1.66
C PRO A 313 6.52 20.22 3.02
N ASN A 314 6.95 20.89 4.10
CA ASN A 314 6.65 20.54 5.49
C ASN A 314 7.16 19.17 5.96
N TYR A 315 7.97 18.46 5.16
CA TYR A 315 8.63 17.24 5.64
C TYR A 315 9.78 17.62 6.58
N PRO A 316 9.91 16.96 7.74
CA PRO A 316 10.99 17.26 8.67
C PRO A 316 12.37 17.06 8.04
N ALA A 317 13.23 18.09 8.08
CA ALA A 317 14.54 18.07 7.42
C ALA A 317 15.52 17.12 8.10
N GLU A 318 15.43 16.99 9.42
CA GLU A 318 16.31 16.13 10.23
C GLU A 318 15.43 15.17 11.05
N ILE A 319 15.61 13.88 10.81
CA ILE A 319 14.93 12.82 11.55
C ILE A 319 16.00 11.95 12.23
N LYS A 320 15.99 11.95 13.58
CA LYS A 320 16.73 10.94 14.35
C LYS A 320 15.92 9.66 14.32
N TYR A 321 16.43 8.64 13.65
CA TYR A 321 15.76 7.34 13.63
C TYR A 321 16.03 6.56 14.91
N ALA A 322 15.04 5.79 15.34
CA ALA A 322 15.17 4.80 16.41
C ALA A 322 16.03 3.61 15.94
N ASP A 323 16.59 2.87 16.87
CA ASP A 323 17.22 1.59 16.56
C ASP A 323 16.17 0.54 16.20
N MET A 324 16.18 0.09 14.94
CA MET A 324 15.30 -0.96 14.42
C MET A 324 16.06 -2.26 14.15
N SER A 325 17.27 -2.43 14.69
CA SER A 325 18.07 -3.62 14.49
C SER A 325 17.39 -4.89 15.01
N GLY A 326 17.69 -6.02 14.38
CA GLY A 326 17.08 -7.31 14.76
C GLY A 326 15.56 -7.36 14.55
N ASP A 327 15.00 -6.52 13.68
CA ASP A 327 13.62 -6.62 13.25
C ASP A 327 13.49 -7.81 12.29
N THR A 328 13.00 -8.93 12.82
CA THR A 328 12.74 -10.17 12.08
C THR A 328 11.30 -10.61 12.28
N LEU A 329 10.77 -11.39 11.35
CA LEU A 329 9.43 -11.93 11.49
C LEU A 329 9.28 -12.76 12.75
N GLN A 330 10.29 -13.58 13.10
CA GLN A 330 10.27 -14.38 14.32
C GLN A 330 10.18 -13.51 15.59
N ALA A 331 10.97 -12.42 15.67
CA ALA A 331 10.89 -11.48 16.79
C ALA A 331 9.53 -10.78 16.85
N LYS A 332 8.98 -10.42 15.69
CA LYS A 332 7.63 -9.85 15.57
C LYS A 332 6.55 -10.81 16.06
N GLU A 333 6.54 -12.03 15.56
CA GLU A 333 5.57 -13.06 15.95
C GLU A 333 5.64 -13.32 17.47
N ALA A 334 6.85 -13.50 18.03
CA ALA A 334 7.03 -13.71 19.46
C ALA A 334 6.54 -12.54 20.33
N PHE A 335 6.76 -11.30 19.90
CA PHE A 335 6.22 -10.13 20.57
C PHE A 335 4.69 -10.09 20.49
N LEU A 336 4.12 -10.35 19.29
CA LEU A 336 2.69 -10.28 19.05
C LEU A 336 1.89 -11.35 19.81
N GLU A 337 2.49 -12.51 20.12
CA GLU A 337 1.90 -13.52 21.01
C GLU A 337 1.65 -12.97 22.44
N LYS A 338 2.49 -12.03 22.90
CA LYS A 338 2.36 -11.38 24.21
C LYS A 338 1.47 -10.14 24.20
N TRP A 339 1.15 -9.61 22.99
CA TRP A 339 0.31 -8.44 22.82
C TRP A 339 -1.16 -8.76 23.15
N LYS A 340 -1.77 -8.01 24.07
CA LYS A 340 -3.09 -8.33 24.63
C LYS A 340 -4.26 -7.63 23.92
N TYR A 341 -4.00 -6.59 23.13
CA TYR A 341 -5.01 -5.67 22.60
C TYR A 341 -5.30 -5.88 21.11
#